data_f59c6476bf6ecb15c2be53f2f6767ec7
#
_entry.id   f59c6476bf6ecb15c2be53f2f6767ec7
#
_cell.length_a   1.000
_cell.length_b   1.000
_cell.length_c   1.000
_cell.angle_alpha   90.00
_cell.angle_beta   90.00
_cell.angle_gamma   90.00
#
_symmetry.space_group_name_H-M   'P 1'
#
loop_
_entity.id
_entity.type
_entity.pdbx_description
1 polymer ?
#
loop_
_entity_poly.entity_id
_entity_poly.type
_entity_poly.pdbx_seq_one_letter_code
_entity_poly.pdbx_strand_id
1 'polypeptide(L)'
;MQPKQNEWLEQWTLLNCNELFLFQEWIAPFTLNDFQNKDILECGCGGGQHTNFMAKYANSITAVDLNTIDLAKKRNALYTNIKFIEADIAQMDLKKQFDIVVCIGVLQHTDNPDHTIKNLKKHLKPGGLLLLWCYSMEGNFLVKNIVEPIRKKFLAKISRKQLVVISKVITSMLYLPIYSLYLLPITVLPYYQYFQNFRKMSFYRNMLNVFDKLNAPQTIFFSKNQILEFVSNFQNINLCHYRKVSWRVSGYKSDA
;
A
#
# COMPACT_ATOMS: atom_id res chain seq x y z
N MET A 1 -19.32 12.29 -11.45
CA MET A 1 -18.89 11.42 -10.35
C MET A 1 -18.00 10.34 -10.95
N GLN A 2 -16.74 10.25 -10.55
CA GLN A 2 -15.93 9.09 -10.90
C GLN A 2 -16.57 7.85 -10.26
N PRO A 3 -16.57 6.68 -10.95
CA PRO A 3 -17.09 5.47 -10.33
C PRO A 3 -16.28 5.20 -9.06
N LYS A 4 -16.95 5.10 -7.93
CA LYS A 4 -16.32 4.63 -6.69
C LYS A 4 -15.71 3.27 -7.01
N GLN A 5 -14.40 3.09 -6.76
CA GLN A 5 -13.69 1.82 -7.00
C GLN A 5 -14.18 0.78 -5.98
N ASN A 6 -15.35 0.20 -6.22
CA ASN A 6 -16.03 -0.72 -5.30
C ASN A 6 -15.20 -2.00 -5.03
N GLU A 7 -14.27 -2.31 -5.92
CA GLU A 7 -13.35 -3.44 -5.80
C GLU A 7 -12.57 -3.39 -4.48
N TRP A 8 -12.18 -2.21 -4.02
CA TRP A 8 -11.47 -2.05 -2.74
C TRP A 8 -12.37 -2.28 -1.54
N LEU A 9 -13.60 -1.76 -1.58
CA LEU A 9 -14.59 -2.01 -0.52
C LEU A 9 -14.89 -3.52 -0.40
N GLU A 10 -15.10 -4.20 -1.53
CA GLU A 10 -15.33 -5.64 -1.56
C GLU A 10 -14.11 -6.42 -1.06
N GLN A 11 -12.89 -6.01 -1.45
CA GLN A 11 -11.65 -6.64 -0.99
C GLN A 11 -11.53 -6.58 0.53
N TRP A 12 -11.65 -5.39 1.11
CA TRP A 12 -11.48 -5.21 2.56
C TRP A 12 -12.65 -5.78 3.37
N THR A 13 -13.80 -6.00 2.74
CA THR A 13 -14.94 -6.71 3.34
C THR A 13 -14.68 -8.23 3.37
N LEU A 14 -14.16 -8.78 2.28
CA LEU A 14 -13.95 -10.23 2.13
C LEU A 14 -12.66 -10.72 2.79
N LEU A 15 -11.61 -9.93 2.74
CA LEU A 15 -10.25 -10.31 3.12
C LEU A 15 -9.67 -9.30 4.12
N ASN A 16 -9.78 -9.65 5.39
CA ASN A 16 -9.40 -8.79 6.50
C ASN A 16 -8.14 -9.31 7.20
N CYS A 17 -6.99 -9.20 6.54
CA CYS A 17 -5.69 -9.62 7.06
C CYS A 17 -4.82 -8.46 7.48
N ASN A 18 -4.06 -8.66 8.55
CA ASN A 18 -3.15 -7.67 9.09
C ASN A 18 -1.85 -8.33 9.55
N GLU A 19 -0.73 -7.80 9.06
CA GLU A 19 0.61 -8.29 9.41
C GLU A 19 1.49 -7.10 9.79
N LEU A 20 1.66 -6.91 11.09
CA LEU A 20 2.45 -5.80 11.64
C LEU A 20 3.87 -5.75 11.07
N PHE A 21 4.54 -6.90 10.93
CA PHE A 21 5.91 -6.94 10.43
C PHE A 21 6.04 -6.41 9.00
N LEU A 22 5.00 -6.58 8.15
CA LEU A 22 5.00 -6.01 6.80
C LEU A 22 4.93 -4.49 6.84
N PHE A 23 4.05 -3.95 7.68
CA PHE A 23 3.95 -2.50 7.86
C PHE A 23 5.29 -1.94 8.35
N GLN A 24 5.93 -2.57 9.34
CA GLN A 24 7.26 -2.18 9.83
C GLN A 24 8.33 -2.26 8.73
N GLU A 25 8.31 -3.30 7.88
CA GLU A 25 9.22 -3.38 6.73
C GLU A 25 8.96 -2.27 5.70
N TRP A 26 7.69 -1.83 5.52
CA TRP A 26 7.33 -0.79 4.54
C TRP A 26 7.65 0.63 5.00
N ILE A 27 7.65 0.90 6.29
CA ILE A 27 8.02 2.21 6.83
C ILE A 27 9.52 2.32 7.16
N ALA A 28 10.28 1.23 7.17
CA ALA A 28 11.70 1.26 7.52
C ALA A 28 12.48 2.31 6.65
N PRO A 29 13.49 2.99 7.18
CA PRO A 29 14.17 2.72 8.45
C PRO A 29 13.41 3.21 9.69
N PHE A 30 12.25 3.85 9.51
CA PHE A 30 11.42 4.32 10.62
C PHE A 30 10.71 3.16 11.33
N THR A 31 10.33 3.40 12.56
CA THR A 31 9.65 2.47 13.46
C THR A 31 8.33 3.08 13.95
N LEU A 32 7.52 2.31 14.67
CA LEU A 32 6.30 2.84 15.28
C LEU A 32 6.58 3.94 16.32
N ASN A 33 7.77 3.96 16.93
CA ASN A 33 8.13 5.01 17.90
C ASN A 33 8.29 6.38 17.23
N ASP A 34 8.63 6.43 15.95
CA ASP A 34 8.75 7.70 15.21
C ASP A 34 7.39 8.40 15.00
N PHE A 35 6.29 7.68 15.19
CA PHE A 35 4.94 8.24 15.19
C PHE A 35 4.53 8.86 16.53
N GLN A 36 5.32 8.69 17.59
CA GLN A 36 4.96 9.15 18.93
C GLN A 36 4.76 10.66 18.98
N ASN A 37 3.58 11.07 19.49
CA ASN A 37 3.17 12.46 19.63
C ASN A 37 3.10 13.25 18.31
N LYS A 38 2.97 12.57 17.16
CA LYS A 38 2.84 13.18 15.83
C LYS A 38 1.39 13.26 15.36
N ASP A 39 1.09 14.31 14.62
CA ASP A 39 -0.14 14.41 13.82
C ASP A 39 0.11 13.74 12.48
N ILE A 40 -0.67 12.70 12.16
CA ILE A 40 -0.46 11.84 11.00
C ILE A 40 -1.61 11.98 10.03
N LEU A 41 -1.29 12.05 8.74
CA LEU A 41 -2.22 11.84 7.64
C LEU A 41 -1.96 10.48 6.99
N GLU A 42 -2.92 9.58 7.04
CA GLU A 42 -2.89 8.32 6.31
C GLU A 42 -3.74 8.44 5.05
N CYS A 43 -3.10 8.31 3.89
CA CYS A 43 -3.72 8.42 2.57
C CYS A 43 -4.00 7.02 2.00
N GLY A 44 -5.28 6.66 1.89
CA GLY A 44 -5.72 5.34 1.49
C GLY A 44 -5.67 4.35 2.65
N CYS A 45 -6.43 4.59 3.70
CA CYS A 45 -6.40 3.75 4.92
C CYS A 45 -7.02 2.36 4.73
N GLY A 46 -7.75 2.13 3.62
CA GLY A 46 -8.41 0.86 3.35
C GLY A 46 -9.32 0.43 4.51
N GLY A 47 -9.16 -0.81 4.97
CA GLY A 47 -9.90 -1.31 6.14
C GLY A 47 -9.33 -0.86 7.50
N GLY A 48 -8.42 0.14 7.55
CA GLY A 48 -7.90 0.72 8.78
C GLY A 48 -6.84 -0.12 9.51
N GLN A 49 -6.15 -1.02 8.79
CA GLN A 49 -5.15 -1.91 9.39
C GLN A 49 -3.92 -1.14 9.89
N HIS A 50 -3.34 -0.30 9.03
CA HIS A 50 -2.16 0.50 9.37
C HIS A 50 -2.53 1.61 10.37
N THR A 51 -3.72 2.21 10.21
CA THR A 51 -4.31 3.14 11.19
C THR A 51 -4.24 2.55 12.60
N ASN A 52 -4.66 1.28 12.75
CA ASN A 52 -4.67 0.57 14.04
C ASN A 52 -3.27 0.45 14.65
N PHE A 53 -2.25 0.18 13.85
CA PHE A 53 -0.88 0.10 14.35
C PHE A 53 -0.34 1.44 14.83
N MET A 54 -0.63 2.52 14.08
CA MET A 54 -0.15 3.86 14.38
C MET A 54 -0.91 4.52 15.55
N ALA A 55 -2.18 4.17 15.75
CA ALA A 55 -3.07 4.84 16.71
C ALA A 55 -2.57 4.83 18.17
N LYS A 56 -1.82 3.79 18.54
CA LYS A 56 -1.24 3.65 19.88
C LYS A 56 -0.12 4.68 20.19
N TYR A 57 0.49 5.24 19.16
CA TYR A 57 1.67 6.09 19.26
C TYR A 57 1.35 7.54 18.90
N ALA A 58 0.48 7.74 17.91
CA ALA A 58 0.17 9.04 17.36
C ALA A 58 -0.56 9.96 18.34
N ASN A 59 -0.27 11.26 18.27
CA ASN A 59 -1.10 12.29 18.89
C ASN A 59 -2.50 12.29 18.24
N SER A 60 -2.55 12.40 16.91
CA SER A 60 -3.79 12.29 16.14
C SER A 60 -3.54 11.64 14.78
N ILE A 61 -4.55 10.95 14.26
CA ILE A 61 -4.54 10.43 12.89
C ILE A 61 -5.73 10.99 12.13
N THR A 62 -5.49 11.51 10.92
CA THR A 62 -6.53 11.72 9.93
C THR A 62 -6.38 10.63 8.88
N ALA A 63 -7.31 9.68 8.86
CA ALA A 63 -7.33 8.55 7.95
C ALA A 63 -8.31 8.82 6.81
N VAL A 64 -7.80 8.82 5.58
CA VAL A 64 -8.58 9.17 4.39
C VAL A 64 -8.65 7.97 3.46
N ASP A 65 -9.84 7.68 2.96
CA ASP A 65 -10.06 6.67 1.92
C ASP A 65 -11.27 7.03 1.06
N LEU A 66 -11.37 6.41 -0.10
CA LEU A 66 -12.40 6.73 -1.08
C LEU A 66 -13.78 6.15 -0.72
N ASN A 67 -13.83 4.94 -0.13
CA ASN A 67 -15.07 4.21 0.09
C ASN A 67 -15.05 3.14 1.19
N THR A 68 -13.98 3.06 2.00
CA THR A 68 -13.83 2.00 3.02
C THR A 68 -13.89 2.50 4.46
N ILE A 69 -14.26 3.76 4.64
CA ILE A 69 -14.20 4.47 5.93
C ILE A 69 -15.01 3.77 7.03
N ASP A 70 -16.16 3.21 6.73
CA ASP A 70 -16.98 2.51 7.74
C ASP A 70 -16.31 1.22 8.26
N LEU A 71 -15.58 0.51 7.38
CA LEU A 71 -14.78 -0.65 7.78
C LEU A 71 -13.62 -0.22 8.69
N ALA A 72 -12.93 0.87 8.30
CA ALA A 72 -11.82 1.43 9.07
C ALA A 72 -12.27 1.91 10.46
N LYS A 73 -13.40 2.62 10.55
CA LYS A 73 -14.02 3.04 11.83
C LYS A 73 -14.33 1.83 12.72
N LYS A 74 -14.99 0.82 12.16
CA LYS A 74 -15.36 -0.40 12.91
C LYS A 74 -14.13 -1.09 13.49
N ARG A 75 -13.05 -1.21 12.73
CA ARG A 75 -11.79 -1.81 13.17
C ARG A 75 -11.14 -1.02 14.31
N ASN A 76 -11.22 0.28 14.26
CA ASN A 76 -10.50 1.20 15.14
C ASN A 76 -11.42 1.85 16.20
N ALA A 77 -12.56 1.24 16.51
CA ALA A 77 -13.58 1.80 17.41
C ALA A 77 -13.08 2.09 18.84
N LEU A 78 -11.99 1.46 19.25
CA LEU A 78 -11.39 1.65 20.58
C LEU A 78 -10.50 2.90 20.66
N TYR A 79 -10.17 3.55 19.53
CA TYR A 79 -9.29 4.70 19.48
C TYR A 79 -10.08 5.99 19.28
N THR A 80 -9.86 6.98 20.14
CA THR A 80 -10.53 8.29 20.10
C THR A 80 -9.72 9.36 19.37
N ASN A 81 -8.45 9.08 19.08
CA ASN A 81 -7.52 10.00 18.42
C ASN A 81 -7.50 9.88 16.89
N ILE A 82 -8.53 9.26 16.28
CA ILE A 82 -8.60 9.06 14.84
C ILE A 82 -9.80 9.81 14.25
N LYS A 83 -9.54 10.64 13.24
CA LYS A 83 -10.56 11.25 12.38
C LYS A 83 -10.58 10.51 11.04
N PHE A 84 -11.74 9.97 10.67
CA PHE A 84 -11.95 9.30 9.39
C PHE A 84 -12.65 10.22 8.40
N ILE A 85 -12.14 10.30 7.17
CA ILE A 85 -12.67 11.16 6.10
C ILE A 85 -12.82 10.36 4.81
N GLU A 86 -14.04 10.32 4.25
CA GLU A 86 -14.25 9.77 2.91
C GLU A 86 -13.93 10.85 1.88
N ALA A 87 -12.83 10.68 1.15
CA ALA A 87 -12.38 11.61 0.13
C ALA A 87 -11.40 10.96 -0.85
N ASP A 88 -11.31 11.56 -2.05
CA ASP A 88 -10.22 11.27 -2.99
C ASP A 88 -8.93 11.99 -2.53
N ILE A 89 -7.89 11.20 -2.26
CA ILE A 89 -6.59 11.74 -1.81
C ILE A 89 -5.90 12.63 -2.84
N ALA A 90 -6.27 12.53 -4.12
CA ALA A 90 -5.77 13.42 -5.16
C ALA A 90 -6.41 14.81 -5.11
N GLN A 91 -7.65 14.92 -4.59
CA GLN A 91 -8.45 16.15 -4.65
C GLN A 91 -8.78 16.75 -3.27
N MET A 92 -8.53 16.00 -2.18
CA MET A 92 -8.84 16.47 -0.83
C MET A 92 -8.15 17.78 -0.49
N ASP A 93 -8.83 18.63 0.28
CA ASP A 93 -8.26 19.83 0.91
C ASP A 93 -8.66 19.91 2.38
N LEU A 94 -7.78 19.43 3.24
CA LEU A 94 -8.04 19.30 4.69
C LEU A 94 -7.81 20.60 5.47
N LYS A 95 -7.26 21.64 4.82
CA LYS A 95 -6.87 22.92 5.45
C LYS A 95 -5.99 22.72 6.70
N LYS A 96 -5.26 21.61 6.75
CA LYS A 96 -4.34 21.21 7.83
C LYS A 96 -3.10 20.57 7.23
N GLN A 97 -1.95 20.80 7.88
CA GLN A 97 -0.70 20.12 7.58
C GLN A 97 -0.33 19.18 8.74
N PHE A 98 0.41 18.14 8.41
CA PHE A 98 0.72 17.02 9.29
C PHE A 98 2.23 16.84 9.46
N ASP A 99 2.65 16.27 10.59
CA ASP A 99 4.05 15.95 10.84
C ASP A 99 4.51 14.78 9.97
N ILE A 100 3.60 13.82 9.73
CA ILE A 100 3.88 12.63 8.92
C ILE A 100 2.73 12.41 7.94
N VAL A 101 3.06 12.16 6.66
CA VAL A 101 2.12 11.68 5.65
C VAL A 101 2.51 10.26 5.25
N VAL A 102 1.56 9.32 5.40
CA VAL A 102 1.74 7.90 5.09
C VAL A 102 0.87 7.53 3.90
N CYS A 103 1.46 6.95 2.85
CA CYS A 103 0.75 6.45 1.67
C CYS A 103 1.34 5.10 1.25
N ILE A 104 0.79 4.03 1.79
CA ILE A 104 1.32 2.66 1.65
C ILE A 104 0.39 1.80 0.81
N GLY A 105 0.85 1.44 -0.40
CA GLY A 105 0.11 0.54 -1.28
C GLY A 105 -1.08 1.20 -2.02
N VAL A 106 -1.08 2.52 -2.18
CA VAL A 106 -2.22 3.28 -2.71
C VAL A 106 -1.90 4.03 -4.00
N LEU A 107 -0.75 4.71 -4.05
CA LEU A 107 -0.38 5.60 -5.16
C LEU A 107 -0.50 4.93 -6.55
N GLN A 108 -0.13 3.66 -6.65
CA GLN A 108 -0.20 2.87 -7.89
C GLN A 108 -1.62 2.61 -8.39
N HIS A 109 -2.62 2.92 -7.59
CA HIS A 109 -4.04 2.72 -7.90
C HIS A 109 -4.80 4.03 -8.13
N THR A 110 -4.14 5.17 -8.00
CA THR A 110 -4.72 6.49 -8.26
C THR A 110 -4.75 6.79 -9.76
N ASP A 111 -5.72 7.57 -10.20
CA ASP A 111 -5.87 7.92 -11.62
C ASP A 111 -4.74 8.85 -12.12
N ASN A 112 -4.28 9.74 -11.25
CA ASN A 112 -3.20 10.68 -11.53
C ASN A 112 -2.20 10.73 -10.36
N PRO A 113 -1.16 9.89 -10.38
CA PRO A 113 -0.15 9.83 -9.32
C PRO A 113 0.61 11.16 -9.11
N ASP A 114 0.90 11.90 -10.18
CA ASP A 114 1.60 13.19 -10.09
C ASP A 114 0.77 14.21 -9.30
N HIS A 115 -0.53 14.28 -9.61
CA HIS A 115 -1.44 15.15 -8.88
C HIS A 115 -1.61 14.69 -7.43
N THR A 116 -1.73 13.38 -7.21
CA THR A 116 -1.79 12.79 -5.87
C THR A 116 -0.57 13.18 -5.06
N ILE A 117 0.63 12.97 -5.56
CA ILE A 117 1.88 13.33 -4.85
C ILE A 117 1.95 14.83 -4.54
N LYS A 118 1.57 15.69 -5.48
CA LYS A 118 1.50 17.16 -5.23
C LYS A 118 0.56 17.45 -4.07
N ASN A 119 -0.60 16.79 -4.02
CA ASN A 119 -1.57 17.00 -2.95
C ASN A 119 -1.07 16.46 -1.60
N LEU A 120 -0.42 15.30 -1.57
CA LEU A 120 0.22 14.78 -0.36
C LEU A 120 1.25 15.76 0.21
N LYS A 121 2.12 16.30 -0.66
CA LYS A 121 3.12 17.32 -0.29
C LYS A 121 2.50 18.59 0.28
N LYS A 122 1.34 19.04 -0.24
CA LYS A 122 0.59 20.21 0.26
C LYS A 122 0.19 20.02 1.73
N HIS A 123 -0.18 18.80 2.10
CA HIS A 123 -0.63 18.45 3.46
C HIS A 123 0.53 18.12 4.43
N LEU A 124 1.78 18.18 3.98
CA LEU A 124 2.95 17.95 4.81
C LEU A 124 3.50 19.28 5.33
N LYS A 125 3.75 19.39 6.63
CA LYS A 125 4.43 20.54 7.26
C LYS A 125 5.83 20.72 6.64
N PRO A 126 6.40 21.93 6.66
CA PRO A 126 7.85 22.10 6.50
C PRO A 126 8.58 21.18 7.49
N GLY A 127 9.66 20.51 7.06
CA GLY A 127 10.35 19.50 7.87
C GLY A 127 9.55 18.22 8.17
N GLY A 128 8.33 18.08 7.65
CA GLY A 128 7.49 16.89 7.85
C GLY A 128 7.96 15.68 7.03
N LEU A 129 7.67 14.48 7.52
CA LEU A 129 8.10 13.19 6.97
C LEU A 129 7.08 12.59 6.00
N LEU A 130 7.47 12.25 4.78
CA LEU A 130 6.72 11.42 3.85
C LEU A 130 7.16 9.96 3.97
N LEU A 131 6.20 9.04 4.12
CA LEU A 131 6.40 7.59 4.02
C LEU A 131 5.56 7.06 2.86
N LEU A 132 6.21 6.54 1.83
CA LEU A 132 5.58 6.05 0.60
C LEU A 132 6.02 4.62 0.30
N TRP A 133 5.07 3.76 -0.05
CA TRP A 133 5.34 2.45 -0.62
C TRP A 133 4.45 2.21 -1.84
N CYS A 134 5.05 1.84 -2.98
CA CYS A 134 4.34 1.60 -4.22
C CYS A 134 5.04 0.56 -5.09
N TYR A 135 4.36 0.05 -6.13
CA TYR A 135 4.92 -0.97 -7.02
C TYR A 135 6.00 -0.39 -7.95
N SER A 136 7.13 -1.10 -8.04
CA SER A 136 8.21 -0.75 -8.98
C SER A 136 7.92 -1.31 -10.38
N MET A 137 8.38 -0.61 -11.41
CA MET A 137 8.39 -1.13 -12.77
C MET A 137 9.43 -2.25 -12.89
N GLU A 138 10.57 -2.02 -12.28
CA GLU A 138 11.65 -3.00 -12.17
C GLU A 138 11.22 -4.19 -11.32
N GLY A 139 11.43 -5.40 -11.82
CA GLY A 139 11.09 -6.65 -11.13
C GLY A 139 9.62 -7.13 -11.28
N ASN A 140 8.72 -6.32 -11.85
CA ASN A 140 7.32 -6.70 -12.06
C ASN A 140 6.98 -7.09 -13.51
N PHE A 141 7.95 -7.50 -14.30
CA PHE A 141 7.74 -7.85 -15.72
C PHE A 141 6.58 -8.85 -15.91
N LEU A 142 6.56 -9.95 -15.16
CA LEU A 142 5.51 -10.97 -15.29
C LEU A 142 4.13 -10.43 -14.88
N VAL A 143 4.06 -9.68 -13.79
CA VAL A 143 2.78 -9.09 -13.35
C VAL A 143 2.27 -8.11 -14.38
N LYS A 144 3.12 -7.23 -14.89
CA LYS A 144 2.76 -6.20 -15.87
C LYS A 144 2.34 -6.79 -17.23
N ASN A 145 3.08 -7.79 -17.72
CA ASN A 145 2.91 -8.26 -19.10
C ASN A 145 2.04 -9.53 -19.22
N ILE A 146 1.80 -10.26 -18.13
CA ILE A 146 0.98 -11.47 -18.11
C ILE A 146 -0.26 -11.28 -17.24
N VAL A 147 -0.07 -10.96 -15.96
CA VAL A 147 -1.20 -10.90 -15.01
C VAL A 147 -2.16 -9.76 -15.37
N GLU A 148 -1.65 -8.56 -15.65
CA GLU A 148 -2.49 -7.40 -15.99
C GLU A 148 -3.36 -7.60 -17.24
N PRO A 149 -2.87 -8.08 -18.38
CA PRO A 149 -3.70 -8.36 -19.55
C PRO A 149 -4.80 -9.39 -19.26
N ILE A 150 -4.47 -10.48 -18.55
CA ILE A 150 -5.44 -11.50 -18.13
C ILE A 150 -6.49 -10.89 -17.21
N ARG A 151 -6.07 -10.10 -16.21
CA ARG A 151 -6.98 -9.39 -15.31
C ARG A 151 -7.96 -8.51 -16.08
N LYS A 152 -7.46 -7.61 -16.92
CA LYS A 152 -8.29 -6.67 -17.68
C LYS A 152 -9.27 -7.36 -18.63
N LYS A 153 -8.84 -8.45 -19.29
CA LYS A 153 -9.64 -9.14 -20.29
C LYS A 153 -10.68 -10.10 -19.69
N PHE A 154 -10.33 -10.80 -18.63
CA PHE A 154 -11.14 -11.91 -18.10
C PHE A 154 -11.61 -11.68 -16.65
N LEU A 155 -10.69 -11.28 -15.74
CA LEU A 155 -10.98 -11.29 -14.31
C LEU A 155 -11.82 -10.09 -13.85
N ALA A 156 -11.76 -8.97 -14.55
CA ALA A 156 -12.59 -7.80 -14.25
C ALA A 156 -14.10 -8.08 -14.34
N LYS A 157 -14.49 -9.13 -15.08
CA LYS A 157 -15.89 -9.51 -15.35
C LYS A 157 -16.47 -10.53 -14.38
N ILE A 158 -15.63 -11.17 -13.55
CA ILE A 158 -16.07 -12.20 -12.61
C ILE A 158 -16.41 -11.61 -11.23
N SER A 159 -17.26 -12.30 -10.49
CA SER A 159 -17.61 -11.87 -9.14
C SER A 159 -16.41 -11.94 -8.18
N ARG A 160 -16.37 -11.06 -7.20
CA ARG A 160 -15.29 -11.05 -6.18
C ARG A 160 -15.22 -12.35 -5.38
N LYS A 161 -16.38 -13.01 -5.14
CA LYS A 161 -16.42 -14.33 -4.49
C LYS A 161 -15.70 -15.40 -5.32
N GLN A 162 -15.94 -15.42 -6.64
CA GLN A 162 -15.21 -16.33 -7.55
C GLN A 162 -13.72 -16.00 -7.60
N LEU A 163 -13.37 -14.71 -7.58
CA LEU A 163 -11.97 -14.27 -7.57
C LEU A 163 -11.25 -14.72 -6.29
N VAL A 164 -11.93 -14.76 -5.13
CA VAL A 164 -11.38 -15.34 -3.89
C VAL A 164 -11.05 -16.82 -4.08
N VAL A 165 -11.94 -17.60 -4.72
CA VAL A 165 -11.69 -19.03 -4.99
C VAL A 165 -10.49 -19.20 -5.91
N ILE A 166 -10.41 -18.42 -7.00
CA ILE A 166 -9.27 -18.44 -7.93
C ILE A 166 -7.97 -18.09 -7.19
N SER A 167 -8.01 -17.04 -6.36
CA SER A 167 -6.85 -16.62 -5.56
C SER A 167 -6.40 -17.70 -4.59
N LYS A 168 -7.35 -18.42 -3.98
CA LYS A 168 -7.06 -19.56 -3.10
C LYS A 168 -6.36 -20.68 -3.87
N VAL A 169 -6.87 -21.04 -5.05
CA VAL A 169 -6.26 -22.09 -5.91
C VAL A 169 -4.84 -21.69 -6.33
N ILE A 170 -4.66 -20.46 -6.85
CA ILE A 170 -3.34 -19.97 -7.27
C ILE A 170 -2.37 -19.96 -6.08
N THR A 171 -2.82 -19.48 -4.92
CA THR A 171 -1.97 -19.46 -3.71
C THR A 171 -1.56 -20.88 -3.31
N SER A 172 -2.47 -21.84 -3.33
CA SER A 172 -2.17 -23.25 -3.02
C SER A 172 -1.14 -23.83 -4.00
N MET A 173 -1.27 -23.53 -5.30
CA MET A 173 -0.31 -23.96 -6.32
C MET A 173 1.07 -23.33 -6.13
N LEU A 174 1.13 -22.05 -5.71
CA LEU A 174 2.39 -21.36 -5.44
C LEU A 174 3.14 -21.95 -4.25
N TYR A 175 2.45 -22.57 -3.29
CA TYR A 175 3.10 -23.17 -2.13
C TYR A 175 4.06 -24.30 -2.51
N LEU A 176 3.74 -25.08 -3.55
CA LEU A 176 4.62 -26.16 -4.01
C LEU A 176 6.02 -25.63 -4.38
N PRO A 177 6.20 -24.70 -5.35
CA PRO A 177 7.52 -24.18 -5.66
C PRO A 177 8.12 -23.35 -4.50
N ILE A 178 7.33 -22.62 -3.72
CA ILE A 178 7.81 -21.78 -2.62
C ILE A 178 8.44 -22.62 -1.49
N TYR A 179 7.86 -23.78 -1.19
CA TYR A 179 8.35 -24.69 -0.16
C TYR A 179 9.18 -25.85 -0.71
N SER A 180 9.65 -25.76 -1.94
CA SER A 180 10.62 -26.67 -2.55
C SER A 180 11.76 -25.89 -3.22
N LEU A 181 11.58 -25.45 -4.46
CA LEU A 181 12.59 -24.79 -5.26
C LEU A 181 13.13 -23.49 -4.62
N TYR A 182 12.23 -22.65 -4.08
CA TYR A 182 12.61 -21.38 -3.47
C TYR A 182 13.20 -21.51 -2.04
N LEU A 183 13.32 -22.72 -1.50
CA LEU A 183 14.13 -23.00 -0.31
C LEU A 183 15.63 -23.02 -0.65
N LEU A 184 15.97 -23.37 -1.89
CA LEU A 184 17.35 -23.36 -2.34
C LEU A 184 17.87 -21.91 -2.47
N PRO A 185 19.14 -21.63 -2.21
CA PRO A 185 19.72 -20.28 -2.29
C PRO A 185 19.96 -19.82 -3.73
N ILE A 186 19.00 -20.06 -4.63
CA ILE A 186 19.07 -19.72 -6.06
C ILE A 186 18.50 -18.32 -6.25
N THR A 187 19.29 -17.31 -5.96
CA THR A 187 18.86 -15.89 -5.93
C THR A 187 18.48 -15.32 -7.29
N VAL A 188 18.82 -16.02 -8.39
CA VAL A 188 18.44 -15.65 -9.78
C VAL A 188 17.01 -16.01 -10.13
N LEU A 189 16.33 -16.83 -9.33
CA LEU A 189 14.93 -17.15 -9.55
C LEU A 189 14.05 -15.89 -9.53
N PRO A 190 13.08 -15.76 -10.46
CA PRO A 190 12.15 -14.66 -10.47
C PRO A 190 11.43 -14.51 -9.13
N TYR A 191 11.32 -13.28 -8.62
CA TYR A 191 10.65 -13.01 -7.33
C TYR A 191 11.24 -13.72 -6.11
N TYR A 192 12.50 -14.17 -6.15
CA TYR A 192 13.13 -14.92 -5.06
C TYR A 192 12.97 -14.22 -3.70
N GLN A 193 13.34 -12.94 -3.61
CA GLN A 193 13.21 -12.16 -2.37
C GLN A 193 11.75 -11.94 -1.95
N TYR A 194 10.85 -11.80 -2.90
CA TYR A 194 9.42 -11.65 -2.64
C TYR A 194 8.81 -12.91 -2.04
N PHE A 195 9.11 -14.08 -2.59
CA PHE A 195 8.61 -15.36 -2.09
C PHE A 195 9.21 -15.77 -0.75
N GLN A 196 10.35 -15.23 -0.35
CA GLN A 196 10.84 -15.41 1.02
C GLN A 196 9.85 -14.85 2.07
N ASN A 197 9.14 -13.77 1.77
CA ASN A 197 8.11 -13.23 2.67
C ASN A 197 6.86 -14.11 2.72
N PHE A 198 6.53 -14.84 1.65
CA PHE A 198 5.39 -15.76 1.67
C PHE A 198 5.50 -16.80 2.79
N ARG A 199 6.71 -17.28 3.08
CA ARG A 199 6.94 -18.25 4.17
C ARG A 199 6.80 -17.67 5.57
N LYS A 200 6.84 -16.35 5.70
CA LYS A 200 6.65 -15.63 6.98
C LYS A 200 5.18 -15.29 7.25
N MET A 201 4.36 -15.35 6.23
CA MET A 201 2.95 -14.94 6.27
C MET A 201 2.03 -16.14 6.38
N SER A 202 0.83 -15.90 6.93
CA SER A 202 -0.24 -16.90 6.89
C SER A 202 -0.68 -17.18 5.45
N PHE A 203 -1.27 -18.36 5.20
CA PHE A 203 -1.88 -18.68 3.91
C PHE A 203 -2.91 -17.63 3.50
N TYR A 204 -3.70 -17.18 4.44
CA TYR A 204 -4.74 -16.20 4.19
C TYR A 204 -4.15 -14.84 3.77
N ARG A 205 -3.05 -14.40 4.38
CA ARG A 205 -2.35 -13.18 3.97
C ARG A 205 -1.70 -13.32 2.59
N ASN A 206 -1.14 -14.49 2.27
CA ASN A 206 -0.61 -14.78 0.94
C ASN A 206 -1.71 -14.78 -0.13
N MET A 207 -2.87 -15.34 0.21
CA MET A 207 -4.06 -15.31 -0.65
C MET A 207 -4.52 -13.87 -0.91
N LEU A 208 -4.50 -12.99 0.10
CA LEU A 208 -4.80 -11.56 -0.09
C LEU A 208 -3.80 -10.90 -1.06
N ASN A 209 -2.52 -11.23 -0.97
CA ASN A 209 -1.52 -10.71 -1.91
C ASN A 209 -1.78 -11.13 -3.37
N VAL A 210 -2.25 -12.37 -3.57
CA VAL A 210 -2.66 -12.85 -4.90
C VAL A 210 -3.94 -12.15 -5.34
N PHE A 211 -4.95 -12.10 -4.47
CA PHE A 211 -6.23 -11.47 -4.75
C PHE A 211 -6.07 -10.00 -5.16
N ASP A 212 -5.28 -9.23 -4.43
CA ASP A 212 -5.00 -7.83 -4.72
C ASP A 212 -4.52 -7.60 -6.15
N LYS A 213 -3.59 -8.42 -6.63
CA LYS A 213 -3.08 -8.35 -8.01
C LYS A 213 -4.14 -8.71 -9.06
N LEU A 214 -5.11 -9.54 -8.71
CA LEU A 214 -6.18 -9.95 -9.61
C LEU A 214 -7.40 -9.03 -9.53
N ASN A 215 -7.59 -8.32 -8.42
CA ASN A 215 -8.75 -7.49 -8.12
C ASN A 215 -8.59 -6.03 -8.56
N ALA A 216 -7.38 -5.48 -8.51
CA ALA A 216 -7.14 -4.06 -8.73
C ALA A 216 -7.75 -3.56 -10.05
N PRO A 217 -8.58 -2.50 -10.06
CA PRO A 217 -9.17 -1.98 -11.29
C PRO A 217 -8.09 -1.44 -12.23
N GLN A 218 -7.06 -0.81 -11.65
CA GLN A 218 -5.87 -0.35 -12.36
C GLN A 218 -4.62 -0.50 -11.51
N THR A 219 -3.48 -0.59 -12.16
CA THR A 219 -2.18 -0.60 -11.47
C THR A 219 -1.15 0.13 -12.33
N ILE A 220 -0.45 1.08 -11.72
CA ILE A 220 0.67 1.80 -12.30
C ILE A 220 1.96 1.30 -11.64
N PHE A 221 2.99 1.08 -12.44
CA PHE A 221 4.31 0.69 -11.96
C PHE A 221 5.27 1.84 -12.18
N PHE A 222 5.98 2.26 -11.13
CA PHE A 222 6.86 3.42 -11.15
C PHE A 222 8.31 3.00 -11.37
N SER A 223 9.00 3.66 -12.29
CA SER A 223 10.44 3.55 -12.43
C SER A 223 11.17 4.28 -11.28
N LYS A 224 12.43 3.92 -11.05
CA LYS A 224 13.28 4.62 -10.08
C LYS A 224 13.32 6.14 -10.33
N ASN A 225 13.43 6.55 -11.60
CA ASN A 225 13.52 7.98 -11.96
C ASN A 225 12.24 8.73 -11.61
N GLN A 226 11.06 8.17 -11.90
CA GLN A 226 9.78 8.76 -11.50
C GLN A 226 9.68 8.94 -9.98
N ILE A 227 10.12 7.94 -9.21
CA ILE A 227 10.13 8.07 -7.75
C ILE A 227 11.07 9.18 -7.28
N LEU A 228 12.26 9.29 -7.85
CA LEU A 228 13.20 10.37 -7.52
C LEU A 228 12.64 11.74 -7.87
N GLU A 229 11.91 11.86 -8.98
CA GLU A 229 11.22 13.09 -9.35
C GLU A 229 10.12 13.44 -8.32
N PHE A 230 9.35 12.46 -7.86
CA PHE A 230 8.35 12.67 -6.82
C PHE A 230 8.92 13.25 -5.52
N VAL A 231 10.15 12.93 -5.18
CA VAL A 231 10.80 13.39 -3.93
C VAL A 231 11.96 14.37 -4.17
N SER A 232 12.07 14.96 -5.37
CA SER A 232 13.19 15.83 -5.74
C SER A 232 13.42 17.02 -4.79
N ASN A 233 12.35 17.56 -4.17
CA ASN A 233 12.38 18.67 -3.23
C ASN A 233 12.36 18.21 -1.75
N PHE A 234 12.81 16.98 -1.48
CA PHE A 234 12.90 16.43 -0.14
C PHE A 234 14.36 16.29 0.29
N GLN A 235 14.60 16.35 1.58
CA GLN A 235 15.90 16.11 2.22
C GLN A 235 15.95 14.72 2.85
N ASN A 236 17.15 14.20 3.06
CA ASN A 236 17.40 12.91 3.72
C ASN A 236 16.56 11.76 3.09
N ILE A 237 16.53 11.72 1.75
CA ILE A 237 15.76 10.74 1.00
C ILE A 237 16.36 9.35 1.22
N ASN A 238 15.52 8.42 1.68
CA ASN A 238 15.84 6.99 1.70
C ASN A 238 14.98 6.31 0.64
N LEU A 239 15.61 5.77 -0.40
CA LEU A 239 14.97 5.04 -1.49
C LEU A 239 15.49 3.60 -1.52
N CYS A 240 14.61 2.64 -1.32
CA CYS A 240 14.93 1.22 -1.31
C CYS A 240 14.08 0.45 -2.32
N HIS A 241 14.72 -0.36 -3.18
CA HIS A 241 14.03 -1.33 -4.03
C HIS A 241 13.69 -2.56 -3.21
N TYR A 242 12.55 -2.47 -2.48
CA TYR A 242 12.12 -3.46 -1.51
C TYR A 242 11.70 -4.75 -2.21
N ARG A 243 12.35 -5.86 -1.81
CA ARG A 243 12.12 -7.22 -2.35
C ARG A 243 12.16 -7.30 -3.89
N LYS A 244 12.81 -6.32 -4.56
CA LYS A 244 12.90 -6.24 -6.02
C LYS A 244 11.55 -6.13 -6.76
N VAL A 245 10.48 -5.72 -6.07
CA VAL A 245 9.12 -5.60 -6.66
C VAL A 245 8.41 -4.30 -6.29
N SER A 246 8.96 -3.49 -5.40
CA SER A 246 8.34 -2.24 -4.96
C SER A 246 9.36 -1.21 -4.52
N TRP A 247 8.96 0.05 -4.53
CA TRP A 247 9.71 1.16 -3.97
C TRP A 247 9.21 1.46 -2.56
N ARG A 248 10.12 1.51 -1.63
CA ARG A 248 9.94 2.09 -0.31
C ARG A 248 10.72 3.40 -0.28
N VAL A 249 10.02 4.47 0.01
CA VAL A 249 10.55 5.83 -0.07
C VAL A 249 10.20 6.58 1.20
N SER A 250 11.16 7.28 1.75
CA SER A 250 10.95 8.24 2.81
C SER A 250 11.83 9.48 2.60
N GLY A 251 11.39 10.61 3.10
CA GLY A 251 12.13 11.87 3.03
C GLY A 251 11.42 12.96 3.78
N TYR A 252 12.16 14.00 4.14
CA TYR A 252 11.63 15.17 4.84
C TYR A 252 11.39 16.30 3.84
N LYS A 253 10.23 16.94 3.91
CA LYS A 253 9.93 18.12 3.09
C LYS A 253 10.87 19.24 3.45
N SER A 254 11.53 19.83 2.44
CA SER A 254 12.41 20.99 2.66
C SER A 254 11.64 22.18 3.25
N ASP A 255 12.30 22.93 4.10
CA ASP A 255 11.83 24.21 4.63
C ASP A 255 12.01 25.27 3.55
N ALA A 256 11.15 25.27 2.51
CA ALA A 256 11.18 26.28 1.44
C ALA A 256 10.14 27.36 1.69
#